data_798a63f4d763c99e325effe1232faffa
#
_entry.id   798a63f4d763c99e325effe1232faffa
#
_cell.length_a   1.000
_cell.length_b   1.000
_cell.length_c   1.000
_cell.angle_alpha   90.00
_cell.angle_beta   90.00
_cell.angle_gamma   90.00
#
_symmetry.space_group_name_H-M   'P 1'
#
loop_
_entity.id
_entity.type
_entity.pdbx_description
1 polymer ?
#
loop_
_entity_poly.entity_id
_entity_poly.type
_entity_poly.pdbx_seq_one_letter_code
_entity_poly.pdbx_strand_id
1 'polypeptide(L)'
;MLAAALVALLCVLWFVCSRWRDVLSGRPVESLRSVRAPLLLIAHPDDECMFFAPTVLGLLREQRPLSVLCCSTGNYYNQGEIRKKELIQSCAALGIPSSNVTVIDHRNLPDNPDVQWDKHLLADLILTHIKQKNVDLVITFDEKGVSGHSNHISLYHTIGCSVMVLESVNVFRKYLSVLDLPISWLFHRDILFVSSGSQYTQAKEAMMCHQSQLLWFRHIYLLFSRYMAINSLHFLHDNKREKDS
;
A
#
# COMPACT_ATOMS: atom_id res chain seq x y z
N MET A 1 -8.54 -20.59 -42.04
CA MET A 1 -7.53 -19.90 -41.24
C MET A 1 -7.99 -18.54 -40.76
N LEU A 2 -8.43 -17.61 -41.62
CA LEU A 2 -8.91 -16.27 -41.22
C LEU A 2 -10.08 -16.28 -40.19
N ALA A 3 -11.08 -17.15 -40.39
CA ALA A 3 -12.21 -17.28 -39.49
C ALA A 3 -11.80 -17.77 -38.08
N ALA A 4 -10.86 -18.73 -37.99
CA ALA A 4 -10.34 -19.19 -36.71
C ALA A 4 -9.53 -18.11 -35.96
N ALA A 5 -8.73 -17.34 -36.72
CA ALA A 5 -7.98 -16.19 -36.14
C ALA A 5 -8.93 -15.09 -35.63
N LEU A 6 -10.02 -14.81 -36.37
CA LEU A 6 -11.03 -13.84 -35.94
C LEU A 6 -11.75 -14.28 -34.67
N VAL A 7 -12.15 -15.55 -34.59
CA VAL A 7 -12.79 -16.12 -33.38
C VAL A 7 -11.84 -16.05 -32.19
N ALA A 8 -10.56 -16.42 -32.35
CA ALA A 8 -9.57 -16.33 -31.30
C ALA A 8 -9.39 -14.88 -30.81
N LEU A 9 -9.32 -13.91 -31.73
CA LEU A 9 -9.23 -12.49 -31.38
C LEU A 9 -10.46 -12.01 -30.61
N LEU A 10 -11.65 -12.38 -31.03
CA LEU A 10 -12.91 -12.03 -30.34
C LEU A 10 -12.98 -12.68 -28.95
N CYS A 11 -12.53 -13.92 -28.79
CA CYS A 11 -12.43 -14.55 -27.47
C CYS A 11 -11.44 -13.83 -26.54
N VAL A 12 -10.28 -13.43 -27.07
CA VAL A 12 -9.30 -12.65 -26.31
C VAL A 12 -9.87 -11.28 -25.92
N LEU A 13 -10.48 -10.57 -26.86
CA LEU A 13 -11.12 -9.30 -26.59
C LEU A 13 -12.26 -9.43 -25.55
N TRP A 14 -13.11 -10.44 -25.67
CA TRP A 14 -14.17 -10.70 -24.70
C TRP A 14 -13.60 -11.02 -23.31
N PHE A 15 -12.58 -11.88 -23.24
CA PHE A 15 -11.89 -12.21 -21.99
C PHE A 15 -11.29 -10.97 -21.36
N VAL A 16 -10.55 -10.16 -22.14
CA VAL A 16 -9.98 -8.89 -21.68
C VAL A 16 -11.08 -7.95 -21.19
N CYS A 17 -12.14 -7.72 -21.96
CA CYS A 17 -13.24 -6.84 -21.58
C CYS A 17 -14.00 -7.33 -20.34
N SER A 18 -14.20 -8.65 -20.18
CA SER A 18 -14.86 -9.21 -19.00
C SER A 18 -14.03 -9.00 -17.74
N ARG A 19 -12.73 -9.25 -17.83
CA ARG A 19 -11.80 -9.02 -16.72
C ARG A 19 -11.66 -7.54 -16.38
N TRP A 20 -11.63 -6.65 -17.39
CA TRP A 20 -11.66 -5.19 -17.16
C TRP A 20 -12.90 -4.76 -16.38
N ARG A 21 -14.07 -5.29 -16.73
CA ARG A 21 -15.29 -4.99 -15.96
C ARG A 21 -15.18 -5.45 -14.51
N ASP A 22 -14.55 -6.59 -14.22
CA ASP A 22 -14.36 -7.07 -12.85
C ASP A 22 -13.45 -6.14 -12.04
N VAL A 23 -12.35 -5.67 -12.63
CA VAL A 23 -11.44 -4.69 -12.00
C VAL A 23 -12.11 -3.33 -11.78
N LEU A 24 -12.84 -2.83 -12.81
CA LEU A 24 -13.51 -1.52 -12.73
C LEU A 24 -14.81 -1.54 -11.93
N SER A 25 -15.50 -2.68 -11.85
CA SER A 25 -16.75 -2.81 -11.08
C SER A 25 -16.53 -2.75 -9.58
N GLY A 26 -15.28 -2.85 -9.16
CA GLY A 26 -14.92 -2.79 -7.74
C GLY A 26 -15.60 -3.88 -6.92
N ARG A 27 -15.79 -5.07 -7.50
CA ARG A 27 -16.33 -6.20 -6.74
C ARG A 27 -15.45 -6.47 -5.54
N PRO A 28 -16.04 -6.83 -4.39
CA PRO A 28 -15.27 -7.21 -3.21
C PRO A 28 -14.28 -8.30 -3.58
N VAL A 29 -13.04 -8.11 -3.19
CA VAL A 29 -12.00 -9.12 -3.41
C VAL A 29 -12.32 -10.31 -2.51
N GLU A 30 -12.61 -11.46 -3.09
CA GLU A 30 -13.04 -12.65 -2.36
C GLU A 30 -12.10 -13.03 -1.21
N SER A 31 -10.78 -12.94 -1.48
CA SER A 31 -9.74 -13.23 -0.50
C SER A 31 -9.74 -12.27 0.72
N LEU A 32 -10.39 -11.12 0.62
CA LEU A 32 -10.52 -10.16 1.73
C LEU A 32 -11.86 -10.29 2.48
N ARG A 33 -12.79 -11.15 2.08
CA ARG A 33 -14.11 -11.24 2.72
C ARG A 33 -14.07 -11.55 4.21
N SER A 34 -13.12 -12.35 4.64
CA SER A 34 -12.94 -12.72 6.05
C SER A 34 -12.24 -11.66 6.89
N VAL A 35 -11.56 -10.69 6.24
CA VAL A 35 -10.78 -9.65 6.93
C VAL A 35 -11.69 -8.63 7.59
N ARG A 36 -11.52 -8.44 8.90
CA ARG A 36 -12.36 -7.53 9.72
C ARG A 36 -11.60 -6.35 10.31
N ALA A 37 -10.32 -6.51 10.58
CA ALA A 37 -9.47 -5.51 11.21
C ALA A 37 -8.13 -5.36 10.47
N PRO A 38 -8.13 -4.84 9.22
CA PRO A 38 -6.91 -4.61 8.47
C PRO A 38 -6.09 -3.48 9.09
N LEU A 39 -4.76 -3.66 9.11
CA LEU A 39 -3.76 -2.69 9.53
C LEU A 39 -2.89 -2.31 8.34
N LEU A 40 -2.83 -1.03 8.01
CA LEU A 40 -1.78 -0.48 7.16
C LEU A 40 -0.56 -0.16 8.02
N LEU A 41 0.54 -0.85 7.76
CA LEU A 41 1.82 -0.66 8.44
C LEU A 41 2.79 0.07 7.51
N ILE A 42 3.19 1.27 7.90
CA ILE A 42 4.05 2.18 7.14
C ILE A 42 5.24 2.66 7.96
N ALA A 43 6.29 3.10 7.28
CA ALA A 43 7.50 3.57 7.94
C ALA A 43 7.43 5.05 8.31
N HIS A 44 6.94 5.91 7.41
CA HIS A 44 6.96 7.36 7.55
C HIS A 44 5.59 8.00 7.26
N PRO A 45 5.32 9.20 7.81
CA PRO A 45 4.22 10.03 7.36
C PRO A 45 4.44 10.43 5.89
N ASP A 46 3.50 10.16 5.03
CA ASP A 46 3.32 10.30 3.59
C ASP A 46 3.22 8.96 2.82
N ASP A 47 3.69 7.86 3.38
CA ASP A 47 3.63 6.53 2.75
C ASP A 47 2.19 6.10 2.42
N GLU A 48 1.23 6.40 3.32
CA GLU A 48 -0.18 5.99 3.20
C GLU A 48 -0.83 6.52 1.93
N CYS A 49 -0.52 7.75 1.55
CA CYS A 49 -1.07 8.38 0.35
C CYS A 49 -0.17 8.22 -0.88
N MET A 50 1.16 8.19 -0.70
CA MET A 50 2.10 8.02 -1.80
C MET A 50 2.10 6.62 -2.41
N PHE A 51 1.98 5.60 -1.57
CA PHE A 51 2.16 4.22 -2.00
C PHE A 51 0.90 3.38 -1.88
N PHE A 52 0.04 3.66 -0.89
CA PHE A 52 -1.08 2.78 -0.55
C PHE A 52 -2.47 3.39 -0.82
N ALA A 53 -2.59 4.60 -1.36
CA ALA A 53 -3.89 5.24 -1.56
C ALA A 53 -4.92 4.37 -2.31
N PRO A 54 -4.60 3.68 -3.42
CA PRO A 54 -5.54 2.77 -4.08
C PRO A 54 -6.03 1.65 -3.17
N THR A 55 -5.14 1.08 -2.36
CA THR A 55 -5.46 0.02 -1.39
C THR A 55 -6.35 0.55 -0.27
N VAL A 56 -5.99 1.68 0.33
CA VAL A 56 -6.74 2.35 1.40
C VAL A 56 -8.16 2.65 0.93
N LEU A 57 -8.29 3.34 -0.19
CA LEU A 57 -9.59 3.75 -0.73
C LEU A 57 -10.43 2.56 -1.21
N GLY A 58 -9.78 1.49 -1.68
CA GLY A 58 -10.43 0.25 -2.03
C GLY A 58 -11.04 -0.45 -0.81
N LEU A 59 -10.29 -0.57 0.29
CA LEU A 59 -10.75 -1.19 1.54
C LEU A 59 -11.86 -0.37 2.21
N LEU A 60 -11.71 0.95 2.28
CA LEU A 60 -12.72 1.83 2.88
C LEU A 60 -14.03 1.82 2.09
N ARG A 61 -13.98 1.72 0.75
CA ARG A 61 -15.19 1.54 -0.07
C ARG A 61 -15.94 0.25 0.29
N GLU A 62 -15.23 -0.80 0.70
CA GLU A 62 -15.83 -2.05 1.20
C GLU A 62 -16.27 -1.96 2.67
N GLN A 63 -16.29 -0.74 3.26
CA GLN A 63 -16.66 -0.47 4.66
C GLN A 63 -15.81 -1.23 5.69
N ARG A 64 -14.53 -1.46 5.38
CA ARG A 64 -13.59 -2.13 6.28
C ARG A 64 -12.92 -1.10 7.19
N PRO A 65 -12.95 -1.28 8.51
CA PRO A 65 -12.37 -0.34 9.46
C PRO A 65 -10.84 -0.43 9.45
N LEU A 66 -10.20 0.27 8.50
CA LEU A 66 -8.74 0.29 8.38
C LEU A 66 -8.11 1.09 9.52
N SER A 67 -7.06 0.53 10.13
CA SER A 67 -6.16 1.24 11.03
C SER A 67 -4.79 1.47 10.38
N VAL A 68 -4.07 2.47 10.86
CA VAL A 68 -2.72 2.84 10.39
C VAL A 68 -1.75 2.83 11.56
N LEU A 69 -0.64 2.13 11.40
CA LEU A 69 0.52 2.19 12.28
C LEU A 69 1.72 2.74 11.50
N CYS A 70 2.14 3.94 11.83
CA CYS A 70 3.34 4.57 11.29
C CYS A 70 4.50 4.36 12.28
N CYS A 71 5.60 3.76 11.84
CA CYS A 71 6.69 3.32 12.70
C CYS A 71 7.73 4.40 13.02
N SER A 72 7.62 5.59 12.44
CA SER A 72 8.42 6.76 12.82
C SER A 72 7.63 8.04 12.65
N THR A 73 8.10 9.11 13.29
CA THR A 73 7.53 10.46 13.11
C THR A 73 8.05 11.14 11.84
N GLY A 74 9.00 10.54 11.14
CA GLY A 74 9.61 11.17 9.96
C GLY A 74 10.55 12.33 10.34
N ASN A 75 11.33 12.22 11.42
CA ASN A 75 12.06 13.34 12.04
C ASN A 75 13.46 13.59 11.45
N TYR A 76 13.78 13.14 10.25
CA TYR A 76 15.12 13.32 9.64
C TYR A 76 15.56 14.79 9.58
N TYR A 77 14.62 15.69 9.26
CA TYR A 77 14.87 17.15 9.21
C TYR A 77 14.31 17.92 10.41
N ASN A 78 14.16 17.26 11.56
CA ASN A 78 13.56 17.86 12.77
C ASN A 78 12.11 18.36 12.58
N GLN A 79 11.35 17.71 11.70
CA GLN A 79 9.96 18.05 11.38
C GLN A 79 8.94 17.03 11.90
N GLY A 80 9.34 16.09 12.76
CA GLY A 80 8.52 14.97 13.21
C GLY A 80 7.16 15.38 13.75
N GLU A 81 7.08 16.41 14.58
CA GLU A 81 5.79 16.89 15.14
C GLU A 81 4.88 17.53 14.08
N ILE A 82 5.46 18.13 13.03
CA ILE A 82 4.69 18.67 11.90
C ILE A 82 4.17 17.50 11.06
N ARG A 83 5.04 16.58 10.67
CA ARG A 83 4.71 15.42 9.84
C ARG A 83 3.65 14.49 10.47
N LYS A 84 3.70 14.33 11.77
CA LYS A 84 2.70 13.58 12.54
C LYS A 84 1.30 14.20 12.46
N LYS A 85 1.18 15.54 12.49
CA LYS A 85 -0.08 16.25 12.29
C LYS A 85 -0.56 16.13 10.83
N GLU A 86 0.36 16.26 9.89
CA GLU A 86 0.09 16.10 8.47
C GLU A 86 -0.42 14.69 8.14
N LEU A 87 0.16 13.64 8.72
CA LEU A 87 -0.33 12.26 8.60
C LEU A 87 -1.78 12.11 9.06
N ILE A 88 -2.13 12.70 10.21
CA ILE A 88 -3.51 12.64 10.72
C ILE A 88 -4.47 13.34 9.75
N GLN A 89 -4.09 14.48 9.17
CA GLN A 89 -4.89 15.20 8.19
C GLN A 89 -5.02 14.42 6.87
N SER A 90 -3.93 13.84 6.38
CA SER A 90 -3.91 12.99 5.20
C SER A 90 -4.79 11.75 5.37
N CYS A 91 -4.67 11.06 6.51
CA CYS A 91 -5.54 9.93 6.84
C CYS A 91 -7.02 10.34 6.88
N ALA A 92 -7.34 11.51 7.47
CA ALA A 92 -8.71 12.03 7.47
C ALA A 92 -9.22 12.34 6.05
N ALA A 93 -8.38 12.90 5.18
CA ALA A 93 -8.70 13.13 3.77
C ALA A 93 -8.95 11.81 3.01
N LEU A 94 -8.24 10.73 3.35
CA LEU A 94 -8.50 9.38 2.83
C LEU A 94 -9.76 8.74 3.42
N GLY A 95 -10.32 9.27 4.51
CA GLY A 95 -11.49 8.71 5.19
C GLY A 95 -11.16 7.81 6.39
N ILE A 96 -9.93 7.85 6.90
CA ILE A 96 -9.51 7.13 8.10
C ILE A 96 -9.62 8.06 9.31
N PRO A 97 -10.42 7.72 10.34
CA PRO A 97 -10.55 8.56 11.54
C PRO A 97 -9.24 8.60 12.32
N SER A 98 -8.95 9.73 12.96
CA SER A 98 -7.73 9.94 13.76
C SER A 98 -7.54 8.92 14.89
N SER A 99 -8.64 8.38 15.44
CA SER A 99 -8.61 7.30 16.46
C SER A 99 -8.00 5.99 15.93
N ASN A 100 -7.95 5.81 14.63
CA ASN A 100 -7.39 4.64 13.96
C ASN A 100 -5.95 4.85 13.48
N VAL A 101 -5.35 6.01 13.74
CA VAL A 101 -3.98 6.34 13.37
C VAL A 101 -3.08 6.32 14.61
N THR A 102 -2.05 5.51 14.57
CA THR A 102 -1.03 5.43 15.63
C THR A 102 0.34 5.74 15.01
N VAL A 103 1.11 6.59 15.66
CA VAL A 103 2.48 6.93 15.27
C VAL A 103 3.44 6.53 16.38
N ILE A 104 4.44 5.74 16.05
CA ILE A 104 5.53 5.39 16.97
C ILE A 104 6.57 6.52 16.90
N ASP A 105 6.97 7.03 18.07
CA ASP A 105 8.09 7.94 18.22
C ASP A 105 9.12 7.26 19.12
N HIS A 106 10.08 6.56 18.51
CA HIS A 106 11.07 5.79 19.24
C HIS A 106 12.49 6.10 18.76
N ARG A 107 13.38 6.51 19.68
CA ARG A 107 14.77 6.94 19.36
C ARG A 107 15.57 5.93 18.54
N ASN A 108 15.28 4.63 18.66
CA ASN A 108 15.98 3.55 17.95
C ASN A 108 15.32 3.21 16.61
N LEU A 109 14.27 3.94 16.22
CA LEU A 109 13.60 3.83 14.90
C LEU A 109 13.65 5.20 14.18
N PRO A 110 14.87 5.76 13.94
CA PRO A 110 14.99 7.07 13.29
C PRO A 110 14.57 6.99 11.83
N ASP A 111 13.98 8.08 11.31
CA ASP A 111 13.83 8.29 9.86
C ASP A 111 15.20 8.62 9.26
N ASN A 112 16.02 7.63 9.05
CA ASN A 112 17.34 7.76 8.46
C ASN A 112 17.60 6.59 7.51
N PRO A 113 17.82 6.81 6.19
CA PRO A 113 18.04 5.75 5.22
C PRO A 113 19.33 4.94 5.47
N ASP A 114 20.30 5.53 6.19
CA ASP A 114 21.57 4.87 6.51
C ASP A 114 21.49 4.01 7.79
N VAL A 115 20.37 4.08 8.52
CA VAL A 115 20.17 3.33 9.76
C VAL A 115 19.20 2.17 9.53
N GLN A 116 19.67 0.97 9.74
CA GLN A 116 18.83 -0.22 9.76
C GLN A 116 18.15 -0.34 11.13
N TRP A 117 16.81 -0.43 11.14
CA TRP A 117 16.05 -0.60 12.37
C TRP A 117 16.28 -1.96 13.01
N ASP A 118 16.33 -2.00 14.34
CA ASP A 118 16.40 -3.25 15.11
C ASP A 118 15.12 -4.05 14.88
N LYS A 119 15.29 -5.25 14.29
CA LYS A 119 14.17 -6.13 13.91
C LYS A 119 13.40 -6.65 15.12
N HIS A 120 14.07 -6.91 16.24
CA HIS A 120 13.42 -7.43 17.46
C HIS A 120 12.56 -6.35 18.12
N LEU A 121 13.13 -5.16 18.32
CA LEU A 121 12.38 -4.01 18.84
C LEU A 121 11.16 -3.69 17.97
N LEU A 122 11.36 -3.63 16.65
CA LEU A 122 10.29 -3.32 15.70
C LEU A 122 9.20 -4.40 15.72
N ALA A 123 9.58 -5.69 15.77
CA ALA A 123 8.65 -6.80 15.87
C ALA A 123 7.81 -6.73 17.16
N ASP A 124 8.44 -6.47 18.29
CA ASP A 124 7.75 -6.37 19.58
C ASP A 124 6.71 -5.24 19.60
N LEU A 125 7.05 -4.07 19.07
CA LEU A 125 6.14 -2.93 18.96
C LEU A 125 4.96 -3.25 18.04
N ILE A 126 5.21 -3.81 16.86
CA ILE A 126 4.18 -4.19 15.88
C ILE A 126 3.26 -5.27 16.46
N LEU A 127 3.82 -6.36 17.02
CA LEU A 127 3.04 -7.46 17.58
C LEU A 127 2.19 -7.02 18.77
N THR A 128 2.69 -6.10 19.59
CA THR A 128 1.93 -5.50 20.68
C THR A 128 0.71 -4.75 20.13
N HIS A 129 0.90 -3.93 19.10
CA HIS A 129 -0.19 -3.20 18.46
C HIS A 129 -1.21 -4.13 17.80
N ILE A 130 -0.75 -5.17 17.08
CA ILE A 130 -1.60 -6.20 16.46
C ILE A 130 -2.51 -6.86 17.50
N LYS A 131 -1.95 -7.26 18.65
CA LYS A 131 -2.72 -7.88 19.75
C LYS A 131 -3.73 -6.92 20.37
N GLN A 132 -3.33 -5.67 20.63
CA GLN A 132 -4.21 -4.65 21.23
C GLN A 132 -5.41 -4.29 20.35
N LYS A 133 -5.23 -4.28 19.03
CA LYS A 133 -6.26 -3.90 18.05
C LYS A 133 -6.96 -5.09 17.42
N ASN A 134 -6.61 -6.33 17.79
CA ASN A 134 -7.14 -7.58 17.20
C ASN A 134 -7.00 -7.59 15.67
N VAL A 135 -5.86 -7.15 15.16
CA VAL A 135 -5.56 -7.09 13.72
C VAL A 135 -5.53 -8.50 13.13
N ASP A 136 -6.23 -8.70 12.03
CA ASP A 136 -6.31 -9.99 11.31
C ASP A 136 -5.57 -9.99 9.97
N LEU A 137 -5.24 -8.82 9.43
CA LEU A 137 -4.42 -8.66 8.24
C LEU A 137 -3.50 -7.45 8.37
N VAL A 138 -2.21 -7.63 8.10
CA VAL A 138 -1.25 -6.53 7.97
C VAL A 138 -0.95 -6.29 6.51
N ILE A 139 -0.98 -5.02 6.08
CA ILE A 139 -0.65 -4.57 4.74
C ILE A 139 0.58 -3.69 4.83
N THR A 140 1.65 -4.00 4.09
CA THR A 140 2.91 -3.25 4.16
C THR A 140 3.70 -3.35 2.85
N PHE A 141 4.95 -2.90 2.86
CA PHE A 141 5.89 -3.00 1.74
C PHE A 141 6.41 -4.43 1.55
N ASP A 142 6.89 -4.74 0.35
CA ASP A 142 7.61 -5.96 0.05
C ASP A 142 9.12 -5.88 0.44
N GLU A 143 9.85 -6.94 0.16
CA GLU A 143 11.31 -7.05 0.41
C GLU A 143 12.16 -5.97 -0.25
N LYS A 144 11.64 -5.30 -1.31
CA LYS A 144 12.31 -4.23 -2.05
C LYS A 144 11.91 -2.83 -1.57
N GLY A 145 10.88 -2.72 -0.72
CA GLY A 145 10.45 -1.48 -0.10
C GLY A 145 10.08 -0.36 -1.08
N VAL A 146 9.55 -0.71 -2.27
CA VAL A 146 9.14 0.19 -3.36
C VAL A 146 10.27 1.04 -3.96
N SER A 147 11.15 1.59 -3.15
CA SER A 147 12.26 2.47 -3.56
C SER A 147 13.61 2.04 -3.01
N GLY A 148 13.70 0.88 -2.38
CA GLY A 148 14.93 0.42 -1.72
C GLY A 148 15.21 1.12 -0.38
N HIS A 149 14.22 1.83 0.19
CA HIS A 149 14.38 2.50 1.48
C HIS A 149 14.53 1.48 2.61
N SER A 150 15.61 1.58 3.40
CA SER A 150 15.95 0.62 4.45
C SER A 150 14.84 0.41 5.48
N ASN A 151 14.14 1.50 5.85
CA ASN A 151 13.04 1.46 6.81
C ASN A 151 11.82 0.71 6.26
N HIS A 152 11.49 0.88 4.95
CA HIS A 152 10.42 0.11 4.29
C HIS A 152 10.76 -1.39 4.26
N ILE A 153 12.01 -1.73 3.93
CA ILE A 153 12.51 -3.11 3.90
C ILE A 153 12.46 -3.71 5.31
N SER A 154 12.76 -2.93 6.35
CA SER A 154 12.71 -3.40 7.74
C SER A 154 11.32 -3.86 8.15
N LEU A 155 10.24 -3.23 7.65
CA LEU A 155 8.87 -3.64 7.93
C LEU A 155 8.54 -5.04 7.39
N TYR A 156 9.03 -5.37 6.19
CA TYR A 156 8.79 -6.68 5.59
C TYR A 156 9.31 -7.84 6.45
N HIS A 157 10.46 -7.67 7.10
CA HIS A 157 11.15 -8.75 7.82
C HIS A 157 10.61 -9.03 9.23
N THR A 158 9.65 -8.23 9.72
CA THR A 158 9.28 -8.23 11.16
C THR A 158 7.92 -8.85 11.48
N ILE A 159 7.16 -9.31 10.49
CA ILE A 159 5.76 -9.70 10.69
C ILE A 159 5.60 -11.22 10.65
N GLY A 160 4.96 -11.77 11.70
CA GLY A 160 4.68 -13.21 11.87
C GLY A 160 3.20 -13.60 11.81
N CYS A 161 2.34 -12.83 11.14
CA CYS A 161 0.90 -13.10 10.97
C CYS A 161 0.51 -13.06 9.48
N SER A 162 -0.78 -13.10 9.17
CA SER A 162 -1.27 -12.92 7.79
C SER A 162 -0.85 -11.55 7.25
N VAL A 163 0.01 -11.54 6.24
CA VAL A 163 0.59 -10.32 5.68
C VAL A 163 0.30 -10.26 4.19
N MET A 164 -0.06 -9.08 3.74
CA MET A 164 -0.18 -8.74 2.34
C MET A 164 0.80 -7.61 2.01
N VAL A 165 1.59 -7.78 0.97
CA VAL A 165 2.64 -6.82 0.63
C VAL A 165 2.40 -6.16 -0.71
N LEU A 166 2.75 -4.86 -0.79
CA LEU A 166 2.73 -4.06 -1.99
C LEU A 166 3.90 -4.43 -2.89
N GLU A 167 3.62 -4.87 -4.11
CA GLU A 167 4.63 -5.27 -5.08
C GLU A 167 5.47 -4.07 -5.57
N SER A 168 6.77 -4.16 -5.37
CA SER A 168 7.72 -3.24 -5.98
C SER A 168 7.87 -3.52 -7.47
N VAL A 169 7.72 -2.49 -8.28
CA VAL A 169 7.94 -2.56 -9.73
C VAL A 169 9.23 -1.87 -10.13
N ASN A 170 9.76 -2.20 -11.31
CA ASN A 170 10.94 -1.52 -11.83
C ASN A 170 10.67 -0.01 -12.08
N VAL A 171 11.75 0.78 -12.21
CA VAL A 171 11.66 2.24 -12.32
C VAL A 171 10.80 2.71 -13.51
N PHE A 172 10.83 2.01 -14.64
CA PHE A 172 10.02 2.37 -15.81
C PHE A 172 8.53 2.23 -15.49
N ARG A 173 8.10 1.09 -14.98
CA ARG A 173 6.71 0.84 -14.59
C ARG A 173 6.26 1.79 -13.47
N LYS A 174 7.16 2.15 -12.54
CA LYS A 174 6.88 3.06 -11.43
C LYS A 174 6.33 4.41 -11.89
N TYR A 175 6.75 4.89 -13.07
CA TYR A 175 6.38 6.20 -13.60
C TYR A 175 5.44 6.17 -14.83
N LEU A 176 4.77 5.05 -15.06
CA LEU A 176 3.75 4.93 -16.12
C LEU A 176 2.33 5.30 -15.68
N SER A 177 2.12 5.60 -14.39
CA SER A 177 0.79 5.91 -13.83
C SER A 177 -0.25 4.88 -14.28
N VAL A 178 -1.40 5.31 -14.77
CA VAL A 178 -2.48 4.44 -15.27
C VAL A 178 -2.08 3.61 -16.50
N LEU A 179 -1.06 4.02 -17.24
CA LEU A 179 -0.58 3.27 -18.42
C LEU A 179 0.06 1.93 -18.05
N ASP A 180 0.44 1.72 -16.78
CA ASP A 180 0.91 0.42 -16.29
C ASP A 180 -0.23 -0.58 -16.08
N LEU A 181 -1.48 -0.16 -16.18
CA LEU A 181 -2.64 -1.01 -15.87
C LEU A 181 -2.69 -2.31 -16.69
N PRO A 182 -2.47 -2.34 -18.01
CA PRO A 182 -2.47 -3.59 -18.76
C PRO A 182 -1.42 -4.58 -18.25
N ILE A 183 -0.22 -4.09 -17.94
CA ILE A 183 0.89 -4.91 -17.43
C ILE A 183 0.55 -5.40 -16.02
N SER A 184 0.11 -4.50 -15.14
CA SER A 184 -0.28 -4.85 -13.78
C SER A 184 -1.41 -5.87 -13.74
N TRP A 185 -2.41 -5.70 -14.61
CA TRP A 185 -3.52 -6.63 -14.71
C TRP A 185 -3.10 -8.04 -15.15
N LEU A 186 -2.13 -8.13 -16.06
CA LEU A 186 -1.63 -9.41 -16.58
C LEU A 186 -0.75 -10.15 -15.55
N PHE A 187 0.01 -9.40 -14.73
CA PHE A 187 1.06 -9.93 -13.87
C PHE A 187 0.81 -9.77 -12.37
N HIS A 188 -0.34 -9.21 -11.91
CA HIS A 188 -0.63 -9.20 -10.47
C HIS A 188 -0.84 -10.64 -9.95
N ARG A 189 -0.41 -10.86 -8.71
CA ARG A 189 -0.51 -12.19 -8.08
C ARG A 189 -1.90 -12.43 -7.50
N ASP A 190 -2.26 -11.68 -6.45
CA ASP A 190 -3.49 -11.95 -5.69
C ASP A 190 -4.51 -10.83 -5.84
N ILE A 191 -4.13 -9.58 -5.60
CA ILE A 191 -5.04 -8.45 -5.52
C ILE A 191 -4.52 -7.27 -6.34
N LEU A 192 -5.44 -6.64 -7.06
CA LEU A 192 -5.19 -5.42 -7.82
C LEU A 192 -6.21 -4.36 -7.43
N PHE A 193 -5.75 -3.29 -6.77
CA PHE A 193 -6.54 -2.08 -6.55
C PHE A 193 -6.23 -1.06 -7.62
N VAL A 194 -7.29 -0.49 -8.22
CA VAL A 194 -7.20 0.56 -9.23
C VAL A 194 -8.08 1.72 -8.80
N SER A 195 -7.48 2.89 -8.69
CA SER A 195 -8.20 4.12 -8.32
C SER A 195 -9.11 4.59 -9.45
N SER A 196 -10.34 4.92 -9.11
CA SER A 196 -11.20 5.74 -9.98
C SER A 196 -10.66 7.17 -10.07
N GLY A 197 -11.20 7.98 -10.99
CA GLY A 197 -10.80 9.40 -11.09
C GLY A 197 -11.04 10.18 -9.79
N SER A 198 -12.15 9.93 -9.09
CA SER A 198 -12.45 10.56 -7.79
C SER A 198 -11.49 10.07 -6.70
N GLN A 199 -11.17 8.79 -6.65
CA GLN A 199 -10.21 8.23 -5.70
C GLN A 199 -8.79 8.76 -5.94
N TYR A 200 -8.39 8.92 -7.21
CA TYR A 200 -7.11 9.54 -7.54
C TYR A 200 -7.04 11.01 -7.09
N THR A 201 -8.14 11.75 -7.24
CA THR A 201 -8.24 13.14 -6.72
C THR A 201 -8.13 13.15 -5.20
N GLN A 202 -8.85 12.26 -4.51
CA GLN A 202 -8.78 12.14 -3.05
C GLN A 202 -7.37 11.76 -2.57
N ALA A 203 -6.67 10.87 -3.26
CA ALA A 203 -5.27 10.53 -2.97
C ALA A 203 -4.33 11.74 -3.12
N LYS A 204 -4.56 12.59 -4.13
CA LYS A 204 -3.82 13.86 -4.29
C LYS A 204 -4.11 14.84 -3.15
N GLU A 205 -5.38 14.99 -2.76
CA GLU A 205 -5.77 15.83 -1.63
C GLU A 205 -5.10 15.38 -0.33
N ALA A 206 -5.04 14.07 -0.08
CA ALA A 206 -4.31 13.49 1.04
C ALA A 206 -2.82 13.86 1.00
N MET A 207 -2.16 13.73 -0.15
CA MET A 207 -0.76 14.13 -0.31
C MET A 207 -0.55 15.63 -0.10
N MET A 208 -1.51 16.48 -0.49
CA MET A 208 -1.44 17.94 -0.27
C MET A 208 -1.48 18.30 1.23
N CYS A 209 -1.92 17.41 2.11
CA CYS A 209 -1.83 17.62 3.56
C CYS A 209 -0.39 17.56 4.07
N HIS A 210 0.53 16.85 3.39
CA HIS A 210 1.94 16.74 3.74
C HIS A 210 2.77 17.91 3.22
N GLN A 211 2.41 19.13 3.61
CA GLN A 211 3.02 20.37 3.09
C GLN A 211 4.53 20.44 3.34
N SER A 212 5.00 19.93 4.50
CA SER A 212 6.43 19.89 4.81
C SER A 212 7.22 18.99 3.85
N GLN A 213 6.57 18.04 3.19
CA GLN A 213 7.17 17.08 2.23
C GLN A 213 6.85 17.41 0.77
N LEU A 214 6.03 18.43 0.50
CA LEU A 214 5.52 18.75 -0.83
C LEU A 214 6.51 19.58 -1.64
N LEU A 215 7.69 19.02 -1.92
CA LEU A 215 8.70 19.62 -2.78
C LEU A 215 8.29 19.54 -4.27
N TRP A 216 8.90 20.36 -5.14
CA TRP A 216 8.54 20.43 -6.56
C TRP A 216 8.48 19.08 -7.27
N PHE A 217 9.41 18.15 -6.98
CA PHE A 217 9.45 16.82 -7.58
C PHE A 217 8.31 15.91 -7.10
N ARG A 218 7.69 16.19 -5.94
CA ARG A 218 6.52 15.48 -5.46
C ARG A 218 5.29 15.75 -6.34
N HIS A 219 5.16 16.94 -6.89
CA HIS A 219 4.11 17.26 -7.86
C HIS A 219 4.24 16.41 -9.13
N ILE A 220 5.48 16.21 -9.62
CA ILE A 220 5.75 15.30 -10.74
C ILE A 220 5.44 13.85 -10.35
N TYR A 221 5.84 13.43 -9.15
CA TYR A 221 5.51 12.12 -8.63
C TYR A 221 3.99 11.87 -8.62
N LEU A 222 3.20 12.82 -8.15
CA LEU A 222 1.73 12.72 -8.10
C LEU A 222 1.11 12.46 -9.49
N LEU A 223 1.70 12.98 -10.56
CA LEU A 223 1.20 12.81 -11.93
C LEU A 223 1.60 11.46 -12.54
N PHE A 224 2.82 11.03 -12.29
CA PHE A 224 3.42 9.90 -13.02
C PHE A 224 3.51 8.62 -12.19
N SER A 225 3.36 8.69 -10.86
CA SER A 225 3.50 7.50 -10.04
C SER A 225 2.36 6.51 -10.27
N ARG A 226 2.75 5.27 -10.60
CA ARG A 226 1.83 4.14 -10.63
C ARG A 226 1.13 3.93 -9.28
N TYR A 227 1.85 4.10 -8.18
CA TYR A 227 1.32 3.82 -6.84
C TYR A 227 0.19 4.75 -6.41
N MET A 228 0.05 5.91 -7.05
CA MET A 228 -1.11 6.79 -6.88
C MET A 228 -2.38 6.26 -7.56
N ALA A 229 -2.22 5.40 -8.57
CA ALA A 229 -3.31 4.91 -9.40
C ALA A 229 -3.57 3.41 -9.26
N ILE A 230 -2.51 2.62 -9.02
CA ILE A 230 -2.56 1.15 -9.08
C ILE A 230 -1.71 0.56 -7.94
N ASN A 231 -2.30 -0.34 -7.16
CA ASN A 231 -1.58 -1.20 -6.23
C ASN A 231 -1.79 -2.68 -6.58
N SER A 232 -0.70 -3.39 -6.83
CA SER A 232 -0.67 -4.85 -6.90
C SER A 232 -0.16 -5.38 -5.57
N LEU A 233 -0.88 -6.30 -4.97
CA LEU A 233 -0.51 -6.88 -3.68
C LEU A 233 -0.56 -8.41 -3.77
N HIS A 234 0.24 -9.05 -2.91
CA HIS A 234 0.18 -10.50 -2.73
C HIS A 234 0.31 -10.89 -1.27
N PHE A 235 -0.26 -12.05 -0.91
CA PHE A 235 -0.12 -12.62 0.42
C PHE A 235 1.25 -13.25 0.59
N LEU A 236 1.85 -13.03 1.75
CA LEU A 236 3.02 -13.80 2.16
C LEU A 236 2.51 -15.12 2.75
N HIS A 237 2.72 -16.21 2.02
CA HIS A 237 2.47 -17.55 2.53
C HIS A 237 3.65 -17.96 3.42
N ASP A 238 3.34 -18.39 4.63
CA ASP A 238 4.35 -18.89 5.58
C ASP A 238 4.88 -20.25 5.07
N ASN A 239 6.02 -20.25 4.40
CA ASN A 239 6.70 -21.45 3.87
C ASN A 239 7.13 -22.42 4.99
N LYS A 240 6.77 -22.18 6.26
CA LYS A 240 7.10 -23.07 7.37
C LYS A 240 6.17 -24.26 7.51
N ARG A 241 4.99 -24.30 6.85
CA ARG A 241 4.05 -25.43 6.98
C ARG A 241 4.36 -26.63 6.08
N GLU A 242 5.27 -26.52 5.11
CA GLU A 242 5.60 -27.62 4.19
C GLU A 242 6.85 -28.42 4.58
N LYS A 243 7.57 -28.09 5.67
CA LYS A 243 8.76 -28.84 6.10
C LYS A 243 8.50 -29.82 7.25
N ASP A 244 7.30 -29.82 7.84
CA ASP A 244 6.94 -30.70 8.97
C ASP A 244 5.74 -31.63 8.64
N SER A 245 5.47 -31.87 7.35
CA SER A 245 4.48 -32.86 6.89
C SER A 245 5.13 -34.04 6.19
#